data_97852256406ccb8190ee22b06215238c
#
_entry.id   97852256406ccb8190ee22b06215238c
#
_cell.length_a   1.000
_cell.length_b   1.000
_cell.length_c   1.000
_cell.angle_alpha   90.00
_cell.angle_beta   90.00
_cell.angle_gamma   90.00
#
_symmetry.space_group_name_H-M   'P 1'
#
loop_
_entity.id
_entity.type
_entity.pdbx_description
1 polymer ?
#
loop_
_entity_poly.entity_id
_entity_poly.type
_entity_poly.pdbx_seq_one_letter_code
_entity_poly.pdbx_strand_id
1 'polypeptide(L)'
;MEKDDSILTNITLQTFASEGDVALVDKRWEKDGPAFLQRLFAAGLLSYEKGQIWNKDSKLMRFVIFKYGSPEALNRCLPIWKEVEKRMFENVVIKVTAYRGVSSEYVAAN
;
A
#
# COMPACT_ATOMS: atom_id res chain seq x y z
N MET A 1 -7.93 -1.07 -26.16
CA MET A 1 -6.94 -0.74 -25.13
C MET A 1 -5.68 -1.55 -25.36
N GLU A 2 -4.57 -0.90 -25.36
CA GLU A 2 -3.29 -1.53 -25.51
C GLU A 2 -2.94 -2.33 -24.27
N LYS A 3 -2.17 -3.41 -24.45
CA LYS A 3 -1.69 -4.19 -23.31
C LYS A 3 -0.83 -3.37 -22.37
N ASP A 4 -0.12 -2.38 -22.92
CA ASP A 4 0.76 -1.52 -22.15
C ASP A 4 0.01 -0.60 -21.19
N ASP A 5 -1.31 -0.48 -21.38
CA ASP A 5 -2.17 0.30 -20.49
C ASP A 5 -2.62 -0.51 -19.28
N SER A 6 -2.21 -1.77 -19.18
CA SER A 6 -2.56 -2.60 -18.04
C SER A 6 -1.92 -2.07 -16.77
N ILE A 7 -2.73 -1.88 -15.76
CA ILE A 7 -2.30 -1.37 -14.46
C ILE A 7 -2.08 -2.56 -13.54
N LEU A 8 -0.89 -2.60 -12.94
CA LEU A 8 -0.61 -3.56 -11.89
C LEU A 8 -1.18 -3.03 -10.58
N THR A 9 -1.97 -3.85 -9.92
CA THR A 9 -2.59 -3.50 -8.64
C THR A 9 -2.07 -4.42 -7.56
N ASN A 10 -1.56 -3.83 -6.49
CA ASN A 10 -1.14 -4.56 -5.30
C ASN A 10 -2.16 -4.28 -4.19
N ILE A 11 -2.76 -5.33 -3.66
CA ILE A 11 -3.72 -5.24 -2.58
C ILE A 11 -3.08 -5.85 -1.36
N THR A 12 -2.91 -5.06 -0.30
CA THR A 12 -2.31 -5.51 0.95
C THR A 12 -3.35 -5.46 2.05
N LEU A 13 -3.49 -6.55 2.78
CA LEU A 13 -4.28 -6.61 4.00
C LEU A 13 -3.33 -6.63 5.18
N GLN A 14 -3.59 -5.78 6.16
CA GLN A 14 -2.79 -5.65 7.37
C GLN A 14 -3.67 -5.94 8.58
N THR A 15 -3.17 -6.81 9.47
CA THR A 15 -3.85 -7.05 10.74
C THR A 15 -2.84 -6.79 11.85
N PHE A 16 -3.12 -5.79 12.68
CA PHE A 16 -2.27 -5.42 13.80
C PHE A 16 -2.66 -6.22 15.04
N ALA A 17 -1.69 -6.41 15.94
CA ALA A 17 -1.93 -7.13 17.19
C ALA A 17 -2.63 -6.27 18.23
N SER A 18 -2.54 -4.94 18.16
CA SER A 18 -3.11 -4.04 19.15
C SER A 18 -3.43 -2.67 18.56
N GLU A 19 -4.33 -1.95 19.23
CA GLU A 19 -4.64 -0.56 18.87
C GLU A 19 -3.43 0.35 19.10
N GLY A 20 -2.58 0.04 20.08
CA GLY A 20 -1.35 0.78 20.31
C GLY A 20 -0.40 0.70 19.14
N ASP A 21 -0.28 -0.49 18.52
CA ASP A 21 0.54 -0.66 17.34
C ASP A 21 -0.03 0.12 16.14
N VAL A 22 -1.36 0.13 15.99
CA VAL A 22 -2.02 0.93 14.95
C VAL A 22 -1.68 2.41 15.12
N ALA A 23 -1.82 2.92 16.33
CA ALA A 23 -1.56 4.33 16.64
C ALA A 23 -0.08 4.69 16.38
N LEU A 24 0.84 3.80 16.75
CA LEU A 24 2.27 4.01 16.53
C LEU A 24 2.61 4.09 15.05
N VAL A 25 2.07 3.17 14.26
CA VAL A 25 2.31 3.17 12.80
C VAL A 25 1.70 4.41 12.16
N ASP A 26 0.49 4.81 12.58
CA ASP A 26 -0.14 6.02 12.06
C ASP A 26 0.70 7.26 12.33
N LYS A 27 1.25 7.37 13.53
CA LYS A 27 2.09 8.50 13.91
C LYS A 27 3.38 8.53 13.07
N ARG A 28 4.00 7.38 12.87
CA ARG A 28 5.20 7.26 12.04
C ARG A 28 4.91 7.64 10.60
N TRP A 29 3.78 7.17 10.08
CA TRP A 29 3.37 7.46 8.70
C TRP A 29 3.03 8.94 8.50
N GLU A 30 2.38 9.55 9.48
CA GLU A 30 2.09 10.98 9.43
C GLU A 30 3.37 11.80 9.29
N LYS A 31 4.43 11.37 9.98
CA LYS A 31 5.72 12.08 9.96
C LYS A 31 6.52 11.80 8.68
N ASP A 32 6.69 10.54 8.32
CA ASP A 32 7.62 10.12 7.27
C ASP A 32 6.95 9.72 5.95
N GLY A 33 5.66 9.43 5.99
CA GLY A 33 4.91 8.93 4.83
C GLY A 33 4.94 9.83 3.62
N PRO A 34 4.70 11.15 3.75
CA PRO A 34 4.70 12.03 2.59
C PRO A 34 6.02 12.02 1.82
N ALA A 35 7.15 11.97 2.51
CA ALA A 35 8.45 11.92 1.84
C ALA A 35 8.66 10.58 1.12
N PHE A 36 8.24 9.48 1.72
CA PHE A 36 8.27 8.18 1.04
C PHE A 36 7.37 8.15 -0.18
N LEU A 37 6.16 8.70 -0.10
CA LEU A 37 5.25 8.76 -1.24
C LEU A 37 5.83 9.56 -2.39
N GLN A 38 6.50 10.68 -2.13
CA GLN A 38 7.16 11.44 -3.18
C GLN A 38 8.20 10.59 -3.91
N ARG A 39 9.01 9.84 -3.18
CA ARG A 39 10.01 8.94 -3.77
C ARG A 39 9.35 7.85 -4.59
N LEU A 40 8.28 7.27 -4.07
CA LEU A 40 7.53 6.21 -4.76
C LEU A 40 6.90 6.71 -6.05
N PHE A 41 6.26 7.87 -6.03
CA PHE A 41 5.69 8.47 -7.23
C PHE A 41 6.78 8.77 -8.27
N ALA A 42 7.92 9.28 -7.85
CA ALA A 42 9.04 9.52 -8.75
C ALA A 42 9.58 8.22 -9.37
N ALA A 43 9.46 7.11 -8.65
CA ALA A 43 9.89 5.80 -9.12
C ALA A 43 8.84 5.08 -9.97
N GLY A 44 7.62 5.61 -10.09
CA GLY A 44 6.60 5.06 -10.97
C GLY A 44 5.32 4.57 -10.31
N LEU A 45 5.16 4.76 -9.00
CA LEU A 45 3.88 4.49 -8.35
C LEU A 45 2.84 5.46 -8.91
N LEU A 46 1.66 4.95 -9.30
CA LEU A 46 0.60 5.76 -9.85
C LEU A 46 -0.37 6.26 -8.77
N SER A 47 -0.66 5.43 -7.79
CA SER A 47 -1.60 5.79 -6.73
C SER A 47 -1.38 4.95 -5.49
N TYR A 48 -1.80 5.51 -4.37
CA TYR A 48 -1.76 4.89 -3.06
C TYR A 48 -3.08 5.17 -2.36
N GLU A 49 -3.67 4.13 -1.80
CA GLU A 49 -4.90 4.26 -1.03
C GLU A 49 -4.81 3.40 0.22
N LYS A 50 -5.23 3.93 1.34
CA LYS A 50 -5.29 3.20 2.61
C LYS A 50 -6.66 3.37 3.23
N GLY A 51 -7.20 2.30 3.77
CA GLY A 51 -8.48 2.35 4.45
C GLY A 51 -8.61 1.30 5.53
N GLN A 52 -9.67 1.39 6.28
CA GLN A 52 -9.99 0.46 7.34
C GLN A 52 -11.03 -0.55 6.84
N ILE A 53 -10.87 -1.81 7.22
CA ILE A 53 -11.89 -2.81 6.96
C ILE A 53 -13.02 -2.56 7.97
N TRP A 54 -14.21 -2.20 7.48
CA TRP A 54 -15.30 -1.80 8.36
C TRP A 54 -16.35 -2.88 8.61
N ASN A 55 -16.43 -3.89 7.72
CA ASN A 55 -17.42 -4.95 7.85
C ASN A 55 -16.98 -6.11 8.74
N LYS A 56 -15.80 -6.00 9.35
CA LYS A 56 -15.32 -6.91 10.38
C LYS A 56 -15.33 -6.16 11.70
N ASP A 57 -15.68 -6.84 12.75
CA ASP A 57 -15.70 -6.24 14.08
C ASP A 57 -14.27 -6.14 14.62
N SER A 58 -13.46 -5.33 13.93
CA SER A 58 -12.07 -5.14 14.31
C SER A 58 -11.55 -3.82 13.77
N LYS A 59 -11.01 -3.01 14.68
CA LYS A 59 -10.31 -1.78 14.32
C LYS A 59 -8.86 -2.05 13.92
N LEU A 60 -8.45 -3.32 13.93
CA LEU A 60 -7.06 -3.73 13.73
C LEU A 60 -6.77 -4.13 12.29
N MET A 61 -7.77 -4.18 11.43
CA MET A 61 -7.61 -4.58 10.03
C MET A 61 -7.67 -3.39 9.09
N ARG A 62 -6.71 -3.33 8.17
CA ARG A 62 -6.63 -2.29 7.16
C ARG A 62 -6.32 -2.87 5.80
N PHE A 63 -6.69 -2.14 4.75
CA PHE A 63 -6.24 -2.42 3.39
C PHE A 63 -5.34 -1.30 2.90
N VAL A 64 -4.40 -1.64 2.03
CA VAL A 64 -3.60 -0.66 1.30
C VAL A 64 -3.55 -1.09 -0.15
N ILE A 65 -3.82 -0.18 -1.06
CA ILE A 65 -3.84 -0.46 -2.50
C ILE A 65 -2.80 0.43 -3.18
N PHE A 66 -1.90 -0.21 -3.92
CA PHE A 66 -0.89 0.49 -4.73
C PHE A 66 -1.11 0.15 -6.18
N LYS A 67 -0.96 1.12 -7.08
CA LYS A 67 -1.05 0.88 -8.51
C LYS A 67 0.21 1.33 -9.21
N TYR A 68 0.67 0.51 -10.16
CA TYR A 68 1.86 0.77 -10.96
C TYR A 68 1.51 0.66 -12.43
N GLY A 69 2.17 1.47 -13.28
CA GLY A 69 1.91 1.47 -14.71
C GLY A 69 2.62 0.36 -15.47
N SER A 70 3.61 -0.31 -14.83
CA SER A 70 4.41 -1.34 -15.49
C SER A 70 5.14 -2.20 -14.46
N PRO A 71 5.60 -3.41 -14.85
CA PRO A 71 6.45 -4.22 -13.98
C PRO A 71 7.76 -3.51 -13.59
N GLU A 72 8.31 -2.70 -14.49
CA GLU A 72 9.53 -1.95 -14.23
C GLU A 72 9.31 -0.92 -13.12
N ALA A 73 8.16 -0.25 -13.13
CA ALA A 73 7.80 0.70 -12.08
C ALA A 73 7.68 0.00 -10.73
N LEU A 74 7.02 -1.17 -10.69
CA LEU A 74 6.96 -1.98 -9.49
C LEU A 74 8.35 -2.31 -8.97
N ASN A 75 9.24 -2.76 -9.85
CA ASN A 75 10.59 -3.14 -9.46
C ASN A 75 11.38 -1.96 -8.90
N ARG A 76 11.20 -0.76 -9.46
CA ARG A 76 11.86 0.45 -8.94
C ARG A 76 11.34 0.83 -7.56
N CYS A 77 10.07 0.54 -7.26
CA CYS A 77 9.47 0.87 -5.98
C CYS A 77 9.80 -0.12 -4.87
N LEU A 78 10.13 -1.37 -5.19
CA LEU A 78 10.37 -2.40 -4.18
C LEU A 78 11.41 -2.02 -3.12
N PRO A 79 12.59 -1.49 -3.48
CA PRO A 79 13.57 -1.09 -2.46
C PRO A 79 13.03 0.00 -1.54
N ILE A 80 12.23 0.92 -2.07
CA ILE A 80 11.64 2.00 -1.28
C ILE A 80 10.62 1.43 -0.31
N TRP A 81 9.76 0.50 -0.77
CA TRP A 81 8.80 -0.16 0.10
C TRP A 81 9.47 -0.94 1.23
N LYS A 82 10.64 -1.53 0.99
CA LYS A 82 11.40 -2.19 2.05
C LYS A 82 11.84 -1.21 3.13
N GLU A 83 12.25 -0.01 2.75
CA GLU A 83 12.58 1.05 3.72
C GLU A 83 11.34 1.46 4.50
N VAL A 84 10.19 1.60 3.82
CA VAL A 84 8.92 1.95 4.46
C VAL A 84 8.56 0.91 5.51
N GLU A 85 8.57 -0.37 5.14
CA GLU A 85 8.23 -1.45 6.06
C GLU A 85 9.13 -1.44 7.29
N LYS A 86 10.43 -1.31 7.08
CA LYS A 86 11.40 -1.27 8.17
C LYS A 86 11.14 -0.11 9.11
N ARG A 87 10.85 1.07 8.56
CA ARG A 87 10.61 2.27 9.34
C ARG A 87 9.27 2.22 10.08
N MET A 88 8.21 1.80 9.38
CA MET A 88 6.86 1.83 9.94
C MET A 88 6.62 0.71 10.94
N PHE A 89 7.17 -0.48 10.69
CA PHE A 89 6.80 -1.68 11.45
C PHE A 89 7.86 -2.13 12.47
N GLU A 90 8.86 -1.31 12.72
CA GLU A 90 9.87 -1.61 13.74
C GLU A 90 9.19 -1.79 15.10
N ASN A 91 9.42 -2.95 15.73
CA ASN A 91 8.83 -3.32 17.02
C ASN A 91 7.29 -3.35 17.01
N VAL A 92 6.71 -3.59 15.84
CA VAL A 92 5.25 -3.71 15.68
C VAL A 92 4.93 -5.14 15.30
N VAL A 93 3.92 -5.73 15.94
CA VAL A 93 3.42 -7.05 15.58
C VAL A 93 2.29 -6.88 14.59
N ILE A 94 2.51 -7.33 13.35
CA ILE A 94 1.57 -7.16 12.26
C ILE A 94 1.62 -8.39 11.35
N LYS A 95 0.44 -8.80 10.86
CA LYS A 95 0.33 -9.80 9.81
C LYS A 95 0.00 -9.08 8.51
N VAL A 96 0.80 -9.32 7.49
CA VAL A 96 0.60 -8.69 6.18
C VAL A 96 0.38 -9.77 5.13
N THR A 97 -0.69 -9.62 4.36
CA THR A 97 -0.97 -10.49 3.22
C THR A 97 -1.09 -9.59 1.98
N ALA A 98 -0.29 -9.87 0.96
CA ALA A 98 -0.27 -9.06 -0.26
C ALA A 98 -0.64 -9.91 -1.47
N TYR A 99 -1.48 -9.31 -2.33
CA TYR A 99 -1.89 -9.91 -3.60
C TYR A 99 -1.56 -8.94 -4.71
N ARG A 100 -1.12 -9.46 -5.86
CA ARG A 100 -0.84 -8.65 -7.04
C ARG A 100 -1.68 -9.14 -8.19
N GLY A 101 -2.26 -8.20 -8.91
CA GLY A 101 -3.10 -8.52 -10.05
C GLY A 101 -2.94 -7.48 -11.14
N VAL A 102 -3.54 -7.78 -12.27
CA VAL A 102 -3.58 -6.88 -13.43
C VAL A 102 -5.04 -6.54 -13.69
N SER A 103 -5.33 -5.26 -13.87
CA SER A 103 -6.68 -4.82 -14.18
C SER A 103 -7.11 -5.35 -15.54
N SER A 104 -8.26 -6.01 -15.60
CA SER A 104 -8.83 -6.50 -16.85
C SER A 104 -9.97 -5.62 -17.34
N GLU A 105 -10.60 -4.90 -16.43
CA GLU A 105 -11.69 -3.99 -16.77
C GLU A 105 -11.80 -2.91 -15.70
N TYR A 106 -11.96 -1.68 -16.13
CA TYR A 106 -12.23 -0.56 -15.24
C TYR A 106 -13.27 0.34 -15.88
N VAL A 107 -14.38 0.54 -15.18
CA VAL A 107 -15.47 1.41 -15.65
C VAL A 107 -15.84 2.34 -14.52
N ALA A 108 -15.83 3.63 -14.79
CA ALA A 108 -16.20 4.64 -13.80
C ALA A 108 -17.62 5.14 -14.05
N ALA A 109 -18.32 5.48 -12.99
CA ALA A 109 -19.61 6.17 -13.10
C ALA A 109 -19.38 7.60 -13.60
N ASN A 110 -20.32 8.10 -14.37
CA ASN A 110 -20.26 9.47 -14.87
C ASN A 110 -20.97 10.45 -13.92
#